data_ee5ba856c12a72cdc4b721129c878f38
#
_entry.id   ee5ba856c12a72cdc4b721129c878f38
#
_cell.length_a   1.000
_cell.length_b   1.000
_cell.length_c   1.000
_cell.angle_alpha   90.00
_cell.angle_beta   90.00
_cell.angle_gamma   90.00
#
_symmetry.space_group_name_H-M   'P 1'
#
loop_
_entity.id
_entity.type
_entity.pdbx_description
1 polymer ?
#
loop_
_entity_poly.entity_id
_entity_poly.type
_entity_poly.pdbx_seq_one_letter_code
_entity_poly.pdbx_strand_id
1 'polypeptide(L)'
;MSFASEETLSSQLIKTFGQSEFGIPESEFELLDGRVNMITKAPIRLLSLAQLDLRSRHTLWDIGFCTGSVSIEAKLQFPHVKIAAFEQRPEGERLMKLNSMRFGTPGIITRIGNFLQAELDDLPAPDAVFIGGHGGQMDEIIRRVSEHLLPGGVIVFNSVSEQSRELFINAVKHHGLTLAATQHVTIDDHNPILIMKAQKRSSYE
;
A
#
# COMPACT_ATOMS: atom_id res chain seq x y z
N MET A 1 -21.77 -4.08 39.18
CA MET A 1 -21.22 -4.01 37.81
C MET A 1 -21.87 -2.82 37.13
N SER A 2 -21.14 -1.72 36.98
CA SER A 2 -21.66 -0.49 36.35
C SER A 2 -21.56 -0.69 34.84
N PHE A 3 -22.69 -0.68 34.13
CA PHE A 3 -22.72 -0.61 32.69
C PHE A 3 -22.29 0.82 32.30
N ALA A 4 -21.19 0.92 31.55
CA ALA A 4 -20.87 2.18 30.89
C ALA A 4 -22.07 2.57 30.02
N SER A 5 -22.56 3.81 30.12
CA SER A 5 -23.71 4.26 29.37
C SER A 5 -23.43 4.21 27.87
N GLU A 6 -24.45 3.91 27.04
CA GLU A 6 -24.32 3.89 25.57
C GLU A 6 -23.75 5.19 25.02
N GLU A 7 -23.98 6.33 25.68
CA GLU A 7 -23.37 7.63 25.37
C GLU A 7 -21.85 7.64 25.54
N THR A 8 -21.32 6.95 26.55
CA THR A 8 -19.85 6.86 26.79
C THR A 8 -19.17 6.00 25.74
N LEU A 9 -19.81 4.88 25.34
CA LEU A 9 -19.33 4.02 24.25
C LEU A 9 -19.44 4.74 22.89
N SER A 10 -20.53 5.44 22.64
CA SER A 10 -20.75 6.22 21.43
C SER A 10 -19.74 7.36 21.29
N SER A 11 -19.47 8.09 22.38
CA SER A 11 -18.49 9.18 22.38
C SER A 11 -17.04 8.70 22.28
N GLN A 12 -16.71 7.51 22.79
CA GLN A 12 -15.41 6.88 22.59
C GLN A 12 -15.24 6.38 21.13
N LEU A 13 -16.27 5.80 20.55
CA LEU A 13 -16.28 5.40 19.14
C LEU A 13 -16.15 6.64 18.22
N ILE A 14 -16.89 7.71 18.48
CA ILE A 14 -16.78 8.95 17.71
C ILE A 14 -15.39 9.58 17.84
N LYS A 15 -14.75 9.54 19.01
CA LYS A 15 -13.35 9.96 19.18
C LYS A 15 -12.37 9.10 18.40
N THR A 16 -12.63 7.79 18.27
CA THR A 16 -11.79 6.86 17.52
C THR A 16 -12.01 6.97 16.01
N PHE A 17 -13.26 7.23 15.57
CA PHE A 17 -13.62 7.34 14.14
C PHE A 17 -13.60 8.78 13.60
N GLY A 18 -13.57 9.81 14.45
CA GLY A 18 -13.65 11.21 14.06
C GLY A 18 -12.32 11.92 13.82
N GLN A 19 -11.19 11.25 14.01
CA GLN A 19 -9.85 11.79 13.77
C GLN A 19 -9.13 10.89 12.76
N SER A 20 -9.57 10.93 11.51
CA SER A 20 -8.70 10.46 10.42
C SER A 20 -7.64 11.53 10.19
N GLU A 21 -6.66 11.59 11.06
CA GLU A 21 -5.47 12.40 10.83
C GLU A 21 -4.74 11.84 9.61
N PHE A 22 -4.31 12.72 8.69
CA PHE A 22 -3.37 12.35 7.64
C PHE A 22 -2.03 11.98 8.27
N GLY A 23 -1.48 10.82 7.90
CA GLY A 23 -0.18 10.41 8.38
C GLY A 23 -0.23 9.77 9.76
N ILE A 24 -0.98 8.70 9.89
CA ILE A 24 -1.05 7.92 11.13
C ILE A 24 0.37 7.56 11.61
N PRO A 25 0.76 7.91 12.86
CA PRO A 25 2.06 7.55 13.39
C PRO A 25 2.29 6.03 13.40
N GLU A 26 3.53 5.59 13.16
CA GLU A 26 3.88 4.17 13.16
C GLU A 26 3.55 3.48 14.49
N SER A 27 3.66 4.21 15.61
CA SER A 27 3.35 3.72 16.97
C SER A 27 1.89 3.33 17.18
N GLU A 28 1.00 3.81 16.30
CA GLU A 28 -0.42 3.47 16.36
C GLU A 28 -0.75 2.14 15.68
N PHE A 29 0.19 1.59 14.91
CA PHE A 29 0.01 0.28 14.26
C PHE A 29 0.51 -0.86 15.12
N GLU A 30 -0.18 -1.99 15.03
CA GLU A 30 0.39 -3.27 15.42
C GLU A 30 1.51 -3.62 14.45
N LEU A 31 2.71 -3.85 14.97
CA LEU A 31 3.92 -4.05 14.19
C LEU A 31 4.33 -5.53 14.14
N LEU A 32 5.19 -5.87 13.20
CA LEU A 32 5.75 -7.21 13.09
C LEU A 32 6.77 -7.44 14.21
N ASP A 33 6.55 -8.50 15.00
CA ASP A 33 7.40 -8.86 16.12
C ASP A 33 8.87 -9.03 15.69
N GLY A 34 9.77 -8.41 16.44
CA GLY A 34 11.20 -8.40 16.15
C GLY A 34 11.62 -7.60 14.91
N ARG A 35 10.67 -6.95 14.22
CA ARG A 35 10.92 -6.16 13.00
C ARG A 35 10.09 -4.88 12.96
N VAL A 36 10.11 -4.11 14.03
CA VAL A 36 9.32 -2.87 14.20
C VAL A 36 9.55 -1.81 13.11
N ASN A 37 10.67 -1.88 12.40
CA ASN A 37 10.98 -0.96 11.31
C ASN A 37 10.38 -1.40 9.94
N MET A 38 9.73 -2.56 9.87
CA MET A 38 9.07 -3.03 8.66
C MET A 38 7.67 -2.43 8.50
N ILE A 39 7.63 -1.12 8.45
CA ILE A 39 6.43 -0.32 8.16
C ILE A 39 6.84 0.88 7.30
N THR A 40 6.00 1.24 6.34
CA THR A 40 6.21 2.48 5.58
C THR A 40 5.96 3.68 6.49
N LYS A 41 7.00 4.48 6.72
CA LYS A 41 6.95 5.67 7.58
C LYS A 41 5.90 6.66 7.11
N ALA A 42 5.22 7.35 8.05
CA ALA A 42 4.10 8.23 7.74
C ALA A 42 4.40 9.24 6.61
N PRO A 43 5.49 10.01 6.61
CA PRO A 43 5.79 10.94 5.53
C PRO A 43 5.98 10.25 4.17
N ILE A 44 6.65 9.09 4.14
CA ILE A 44 6.87 8.30 2.91
C ILE A 44 5.54 7.71 2.42
N ARG A 45 4.71 7.23 3.33
CA ARG A 45 3.39 6.68 3.02
C ARG A 45 2.49 7.73 2.37
N LEU A 46 2.44 8.94 2.94
CA LEU A 46 1.65 10.05 2.38
C LEU A 46 2.13 10.48 0.99
N LEU A 47 3.44 10.59 0.79
CA LEU A 47 4.01 10.90 -0.53
C LEU A 47 3.74 9.79 -1.53
N SER A 48 3.82 8.52 -1.12
CA SER A 48 3.47 7.37 -1.98
C SER A 48 1.99 7.40 -2.39
N LEU A 49 1.08 7.68 -1.44
CA LEU A 49 -0.35 7.83 -1.72
C LEU A 49 -0.64 9.00 -2.66
N ALA A 50 0.09 10.12 -2.52
CA ALA A 50 -0.02 11.25 -3.44
C ALA A 50 0.41 10.87 -4.87
N GLN A 51 1.47 10.03 -5.03
CA GLN A 51 1.91 9.55 -6.34
C GLN A 51 0.92 8.53 -6.96
N LEU A 52 0.18 7.78 -6.17
CA LEU A 52 -0.86 6.85 -6.64
C LEU A 52 -2.08 7.57 -7.20
N ASP A 53 -2.32 8.85 -6.85
CA ASP A 53 -3.45 9.67 -7.31
C ASP A 53 -4.82 8.99 -7.07
N LEU A 54 -5.02 8.46 -5.86
CA LEU A 54 -6.17 7.61 -5.53
C LEU A 54 -7.53 8.31 -5.62
N ARG A 55 -7.57 9.64 -5.66
CA ARG A 55 -8.81 10.40 -5.84
C ARG A 55 -9.52 10.05 -7.14
N SER A 56 -8.74 9.79 -8.20
CA SER A 56 -9.24 9.46 -9.55
C SER A 56 -9.19 7.96 -9.85
N ARG A 57 -8.84 7.12 -8.86
CA ARG A 57 -8.68 5.67 -9.01
C ARG A 57 -9.81 4.90 -8.35
N HIS A 58 -9.99 3.64 -8.76
CA HIS A 58 -11.05 2.77 -8.29
C HIS A 58 -10.52 1.55 -7.54
N THR A 59 -9.35 1.04 -7.93
CA THR A 59 -8.79 -0.20 -7.38
C THR A 59 -7.30 -0.06 -7.11
N LEU A 60 -6.91 -0.24 -5.85
CA LEU A 60 -5.52 -0.33 -5.40
C LEU A 60 -5.14 -1.78 -5.13
N TRP A 61 -4.02 -2.22 -5.70
CA TRP A 61 -3.31 -3.41 -5.24
C TRP A 61 -2.10 -2.98 -4.40
N ASP A 62 -2.00 -3.51 -3.17
CA ASP A 62 -0.89 -3.26 -2.23
C ASP A 62 -0.06 -4.55 -2.09
N ILE A 63 1.10 -4.62 -2.75
CA ILE A 63 1.94 -5.82 -2.82
C ILE A 63 3.07 -5.71 -1.79
N GLY A 64 3.12 -6.66 -0.85
CA GLY A 64 4.05 -6.63 0.28
C GLY A 64 3.59 -5.67 1.38
N PHE A 65 2.32 -5.77 1.80
CA PHE A 65 1.70 -4.81 2.71
C PHE A 65 2.25 -4.83 4.15
N CYS A 66 2.87 -5.93 4.60
CA CYS A 66 3.43 -6.14 5.94
C CYS A 66 2.44 -5.84 7.08
N THR A 67 2.38 -4.59 7.56
CA THR A 67 1.45 -4.12 8.61
C THR A 67 0.10 -3.66 8.07
N GLY A 68 -0.03 -3.50 6.77
CA GLY A 68 -1.21 -2.93 6.11
C GLY A 68 -1.29 -1.40 6.16
N SER A 69 -0.24 -0.71 6.60
CA SER A 69 -0.28 0.74 6.85
C SER A 69 -0.65 1.56 5.60
N VAL A 70 -0.16 1.18 4.42
CA VAL A 70 -0.50 1.86 3.15
C VAL A 70 -1.96 1.62 2.78
N SER A 71 -2.41 0.37 2.81
CA SER A 71 -3.82 -0.01 2.56
C SER A 71 -4.79 0.70 3.50
N ILE A 72 -4.48 0.75 4.79
CA ILE A 72 -5.32 1.37 5.83
C ILE A 72 -5.40 2.87 5.63
N GLU A 73 -4.28 3.56 5.49
CA GLU A 73 -4.25 5.00 5.21
C GLU A 73 -4.99 5.32 3.90
N ALA A 74 -4.77 4.53 2.84
CA ALA A 74 -5.49 4.67 1.58
C ALA A 74 -7.00 4.52 1.77
N LYS A 75 -7.45 3.52 2.55
CA LYS A 75 -8.88 3.28 2.79
C LYS A 75 -9.56 4.37 3.58
N LEU A 76 -8.86 4.96 4.56
CA LEU A 76 -9.36 6.10 5.34
C LEU A 76 -9.52 7.35 4.48
N GLN A 77 -8.51 7.65 3.66
CA GLN A 77 -8.49 8.87 2.85
C GLN A 77 -9.35 8.78 1.58
N PHE A 78 -9.50 7.57 1.04
CA PHE A 78 -10.21 7.29 -0.20
C PHE A 78 -11.16 6.10 -0.03
N PRO A 79 -12.28 6.26 0.72
CA PRO A 79 -13.20 5.16 1.06
C PRO A 79 -13.80 4.47 -0.17
N HIS A 80 -13.90 5.16 -1.32
CA HIS A 80 -14.42 4.62 -2.57
C HIS A 80 -13.49 3.59 -3.23
N VAL A 81 -12.18 3.61 -2.89
CA VAL A 81 -11.20 2.71 -3.51
C VAL A 81 -11.38 1.29 -2.98
N LYS A 82 -11.49 0.32 -3.88
CA LYS A 82 -11.38 -1.10 -3.58
C LYS A 82 -9.92 -1.47 -3.39
N ILE A 83 -9.59 -2.18 -2.33
CA ILE A 83 -8.20 -2.52 -2.02
C ILE A 83 -8.05 -4.04 -1.94
N ALA A 84 -7.08 -4.57 -2.72
CA ALA A 84 -6.58 -5.93 -2.59
C ALA A 84 -5.12 -5.87 -2.12
N ALA A 85 -4.83 -6.49 -0.98
CA ALA A 85 -3.54 -6.45 -0.33
C ALA A 85 -2.90 -7.84 -0.26
N PHE A 86 -1.63 -7.93 -0.64
CA PHE A 86 -0.89 -9.19 -0.77
C PHE A 86 0.32 -9.18 0.15
N GLU A 87 0.52 -10.22 0.95
CA GLU A 87 1.69 -10.38 1.81
C GLU A 87 2.12 -11.84 1.84
N GLN A 88 3.41 -12.06 1.67
CA GLN A 88 3.97 -13.41 1.66
C GLN A 88 4.03 -14.03 3.06
N ARG A 89 4.21 -13.20 4.09
CA ARG A 89 4.35 -13.65 5.48
C ARG A 89 2.99 -13.96 6.08
N PRO A 90 2.83 -15.13 6.75
CA PRO A 90 1.57 -15.50 7.38
C PRO A 90 1.14 -14.52 8.49
N GLU A 91 2.09 -13.86 9.16
CA GLU A 91 1.81 -12.85 10.19
C GLU A 91 1.03 -11.64 9.65
N GLY A 92 1.12 -11.38 8.35
CA GLY A 92 0.39 -10.32 7.66
C GLY A 92 -1.12 -10.42 7.86
N GLU A 93 -1.68 -11.62 7.89
CA GLU A 93 -3.12 -11.82 8.12
C GLU A 93 -3.56 -11.24 9.47
N ARG A 94 -2.83 -11.60 10.54
CA ARG A 94 -3.09 -11.09 11.89
C ARG A 94 -2.91 -9.57 11.94
N LEU A 95 -1.82 -9.05 11.37
CA LEU A 95 -1.50 -7.62 11.40
C LEU A 95 -2.55 -6.80 10.66
N MET A 96 -2.93 -7.20 9.44
CA MET A 96 -3.97 -6.52 8.68
C MET A 96 -5.30 -6.52 9.44
N LYS A 97 -5.70 -7.66 10.00
CA LYS A 97 -6.95 -7.77 10.75
C LYS A 97 -6.96 -6.82 11.97
N LEU A 98 -5.92 -6.84 12.80
CA LEU A 98 -5.85 -6.01 14.01
C LEU A 98 -5.83 -4.51 13.66
N ASN A 99 -5.01 -4.12 12.69
CA ASN A 99 -4.89 -2.74 12.28
C ASN A 99 -6.17 -2.24 11.57
N SER A 100 -6.78 -3.04 10.68
CA SER A 100 -8.07 -2.68 10.06
C SER A 100 -9.19 -2.51 11.07
N MET A 101 -9.24 -3.35 12.12
CA MET A 101 -10.20 -3.19 13.21
C MET A 101 -9.92 -1.92 14.01
N ARG A 102 -8.66 -1.64 14.35
CA ARG A 102 -8.25 -0.45 15.12
C ARG A 102 -8.65 0.84 14.42
N PHE A 103 -8.46 0.91 13.11
CA PHE A 103 -8.71 2.11 12.32
C PHE A 103 -10.08 2.13 11.60
N GLY A 104 -10.92 1.11 11.79
CA GLY A 104 -12.25 1.07 11.18
C GLY A 104 -12.24 1.04 9.66
N THR A 105 -11.32 0.27 9.05
CA THR A 105 -11.16 0.16 7.59
C THR A 105 -11.63 -1.19 7.05
N PRO A 106 -12.93 -1.48 7.04
CA PRO A 106 -13.44 -2.75 6.53
C PRO A 106 -13.32 -2.85 5.01
N GLY A 107 -13.37 -4.08 4.48
CA GLY A 107 -13.47 -4.35 3.05
C GLY A 107 -12.12 -4.33 2.31
N ILE A 108 -10.98 -4.37 3.00
CA ILE A 108 -9.69 -4.66 2.40
C ILE A 108 -9.61 -6.17 2.16
N ILE A 109 -9.50 -6.59 0.90
CA ILE A 109 -9.32 -7.99 0.52
C ILE A 109 -7.87 -8.37 0.77
N THR A 110 -7.62 -9.35 1.62
CA THR A 110 -6.27 -9.80 1.97
C THR A 110 -5.98 -11.15 1.35
N ARG A 111 -4.80 -11.30 0.75
CA ARG A 111 -4.26 -12.54 0.21
C ARG A 111 -2.90 -12.83 0.84
N ILE A 112 -2.79 -13.94 1.56
CA ILE A 112 -1.53 -14.37 2.18
C ILE A 112 -0.88 -15.43 1.30
N GLY A 113 0.40 -15.26 1.02
CA GLY A 113 1.21 -16.12 0.17
C GLY A 113 2.00 -15.35 -0.88
N ASN A 114 2.68 -16.09 -1.76
CA ASN A 114 3.45 -15.48 -2.83
C ASN A 114 2.51 -14.83 -3.86
N PHE A 115 2.64 -13.52 -4.06
CA PHE A 115 1.87 -12.76 -5.07
C PHE A 115 1.93 -13.39 -6.46
N LEU A 116 3.07 -13.97 -6.84
CA LEU A 116 3.24 -14.60 -8.16
C LEU A 116 2.39 -15.86 -8.35
N GLN A 117 1.85 -16.43 -7.27
CA GLN A 117 1.01 -17.62 -7.26
C GLN A 117 -0.44 -17.33 -6.83
N ALA A 118 -0.74 -16.08 -6.47
CA ALA A 118 -2.07 -15.71 -6.00
C ALA A 118 -3.11 -15.81 -7.12
N GLU A 119 -4.32 -16.25 -6.79
CA GLU A 119 -5.48 -16.12 -7.69
C GLU A 119 -5.87 -14.66 -7.80
N LEU A 120 -6.01 -14.14 -9.01
CA LEU A 120 -6.29 -12.73 -9.30
C LEU A 120 -7.60 -12.52 -10.07
N ASP A 121 -8.16 -13.56 -10.66
CA ASP A 121 -9.33 -13.48 -11.55
C ASP A 121 -10.62 -13.04 -10.84
N ASP A 122 -10.70 -13.26 -9.53
CA ASP A 122 -11.82 -12.83 -8.69
C ASP A 122 -11.66 -11.40 -8.15
N LEU A 123 -10.54 -10.74 -8.47
CA LEU A 123 -10.23 -9.39 -8.01
C LEU A 123 -10.52 -8.36 -9.12
N PRO A 124 -10.97 -7.16 -8.75
CA PRO A 124 -11.07 -6.08 -9.73
C PRO A 124 -9.68 -5.70 -10.25
N ALA A 125 -9.58 -5.48 -11.56
CA ALA A 125 -8.34 -5.04 -12.21
C ALA A 125 -7.87 -3.72 -11.59
N PRO A 126 -6.56 -3.59 -11.26
CA PRO A 126 -6.04 -2.39 -10.60
C PRO A 126 -5.86 -1.23 -11.60
N ASP A 127 -6.14 -0.03 -11.14
CA ASP A 127 -5.71 1.22 -11.79
C ASP A 127 -4.65 1.96 -10.97
N ALA A 128 -4.35 1.46 -9.77
CA ALA A 128 -3.23 1.85 -8.93
C ALA A 128 -2.59 0.62 -8.28
N VAL A 129 -1.26 0.58 -8.23
CA VAL A 129 -0.51 -0.49 -7.56
C VAL A 129 0.59 0.13 -6.71
N PHE A 130 0.68 -0.30 -5.47
CA PHE A 130 1.80 0.00 -4.59
C PHE A 130 2.64 -1.25 -4.38
N ILE A 131 3.96 -1.15 -4.49
CA ILE A 131 4.90 -2.22 -4.21
C ILE A 131 5.71 -1.85 -2.96
N GLY A 132 5.36 -2.46 -1.82
CA GLY A 132 6.05 -2.25 -0.54
C GLY A 132 7.25 -3.18 -0.34
N GLY A 133 7.28 -4.32 -1.05
CA GLY A 133 8.37 -5.28 -1.02
C GLY A 133 8.32 -6.22 -2.22
N HIS A 134 9.49 -6.63 -2.73
CA HIS A 134 9.58 -7.45 -3.95
C HIS A 134 10.30 -8.79 -3.76
N GLY A 135 10.95 -9.01 -2.61
CA GLY A 135 11.64 -10.29 -2.32
C GLY A 135 12.66 -10.74 -3.39
N GLY A 136 13.23 -9.81 -4.15
CA GLY A 136 14.15 -10.10 -5.27
C GLY A 136 13.46 -10.39 -6.61
N GLN A 137 12.12 -10.48 -6.66
CA GLN A 137 11.34 -10.90 -7.84
C GLN A 137 10.66 -9.71 -8.55
N MET A 138 11.34 -8.57 -8.64
CA MET A 138 10.77 -7.33 -9.17
C MET A 138 10.27 -7.48 -10.61
N ASP A 139 11.03 -8.14 -11.49
CA ASP A 139 10.67 -8.29 -12.90
C ASP A 139 9.39 -9.11 -13.07
N GLU A 140 9.27 -10.22 -12.36
CA GLU A 140 8.10 -11.10 -12.40
C GLU A 140 6.86 -10.41 -11.79
N ILE A 141 7.04 -9.62 -10.72
CA ILE A 141 5.97 -8.84 -10.12
C ILE A 141 5.48 -7.78 -11.13
N ILE A 142 6.37 -7.00 -11.73
CA ILE A 142 6.00 -5.98 -12.72
C ILE A 142 5.35 -6.62 -13.95
N ARG A 143 5.86 -7.74 -14.45
CA ARG A 143 5.22 -8.49 -15.54
C ARG A 143 3.77 -8.80 -15.20
N ARG A 144 3.55 -9.48 -14.06
CA ARG A 144 2.22 -9.91 -13.65
C ARG A 144 1.27 -8.73 -13.38
N VAL A 145 1.78 -7.67 -12.78
CA VAL A 145 1.04 -6.43 -12.59
C VAL A 145 0.66 -5.81 -13.93
N SER A 146 1.60 -5.73 -14.89
CA SER A 146 1.36 -5.09 -16.20
C SER A 146 0.27 -5.79 -17.02
N GLU A 147 0.08 -7.11 -16.84
CA GLU A 147 -0.97 -7.90 -17.48
C GLU A 147 -2.37 -7.50 -16.98
N HIS A 148 -2.51 -7.12 -15.70
CA HIS A 148 -3.80 -6.78 -15.09
C HIS A 148 -4.04 -5.28 -14.95
N LEU A 149 -2.98 -4.45 -14.96
CA LEU A 149 -3.06 -3.01 -14.79
C LEU A 149 -3.88 -2.38 -15.91
N LEU A 150 -4.88 -1.58 -15.57
CA LEU A 150 -5.71 -0.88 -16.55
C LEU A 150 -4.89 0.15 -17.34
N PRO A 151 -5.28 0.47 -18.59
CA PRO A 151 -4.69 1.58 -19.36
C PRO A 151 -4.70 2.89 -18.56
N GLY A 152 -3.58 3.62 -18.57
CA GLY A 152 -3.40 4.82 -17.75
C GLY A 152 -3.15 4.55 -16.26
N GLY A 153 -3.15 3.28 -15.84
CA GLY A 153 -2.88 2.88 -14.46
C GLY A 153 -1.43 3.16 -14.04
N VAL A 154 -1.22 3.27 -12.74
CA VAL A 154 0.08 3.66 -12.15
C VAL A 154 0.60 2.61 -11.18
N ILE A 155 1.93 2.51 -11.09
CA ILE A 155 2.65 1.70 -10.12
C ILE A 155 3.55 2.63 -9.34
N VAL A 156 3.50 2.55 -8.01
CA VAL A 156 4.42 3.26 -7.11
C VAL A 156 5.23 2.26 -6.32
N PHE A 157 6.53 2.48 -6.27
CA PHE A 157 7.51 1.68 -5.56
C PHE A 157 8.44 2.56 -4.73
N ASN A 158 8.71 2.16 -3.49
CA ASN A 158 9.64 2.84 -2.59
C ASN A 158 10.96 2.07 -2.55
N SER A 159 11.97 2.58 -3.26
CA SER A 159 13.30 2.00 -3.28
C SER A 159 14.15 2.52 -2.12
N VAL A 160 14.78 1.62 -1.39
CA VAL A 160 15.71 1.90 -0.28
C VAL A 160 17.16 1.59 -0.63
N SER A 161 17.44 1.15 -1.86
CA SER A 161 18.80 0.81 -2.32
C SER A 161 18.94 1.06 -3.82
N GLU A 162 20.16 1.30 -4.28
CA GLU A 162 20.45 1.45 -5.72
C GLU A 162 20.09 0.17 -6.48
N GLN A 163 20.37 -1.01 -5.92
CA GLN A 163 20.03 -2.28 -6.53
C GLN A 163 18.51 -2.41 -6.78
N SER A 164 17.67 -2.07 -5.79
CA SER A 164 16.21 -2.17 -5.97
C SER A 164 15.68 -1.10 -6.94
N ARG A 165 16.33 0.07 -7.00
CA ARG A 165 16.06 1.11 -7.99
C ARG A 165 16.29 0.60 -9.41
N GLU A 166 17.47 0.01 -9.68
CA GLU A 166 17.81 -0.54 -10.98
C GLU A 166 16.88 -1.67 -11.41
N LEU A 167 16.57 -2.59 -10.49
CA LEU A 167 15.60 -3.67 -10.74
C LEU A 167 14.24 -3.11 -11.19
N PHE A 168 13.73 -2.08 -10.51
CA PHE A 168 12.46 -1.46 -10.88
C PHE A 168 12.52 -0.79 -12.25
N ILE A 169 13.55 0.02 -12.53
CA ILE A 169 13.73 0.71 -13.82
C ILE A 169 13.79 -0.30 -14.97
N ASN A 170 14.57 -1.36 -14.80
CA ASN A 170 14.73 -2.39 -15.82
C ASN A 170 13.42 -3.14 -16.08
N ALA A 171 12.72 -3.54 -15.02
CA ALA A 171 11.42 -4.21 -15.13
C ALA A 171 10.35 -3.32 -15.81
N VAL A 172 10.25 -2.05 -15.40
CA VAL A 172 9.34 -1.07 -16.01
C VAL A 172 9.58 -0.96 -17.52
N LYS A 173 10.85 -0.83 -17.93
CA LYS A 173 11.24 -0.76 -19.33
C LYS A 173 10.96 -2.08 -20.08
N HIS A 174 11.30 -3.21 -19.48
CA HIS A 174 11.13 -4.54 -20.07
C HIS A 174 9.66 -4.85 -20.38
N HIS A 175 8.75 -4.45 -19.50
CA HIS A 175 7.32 -4.72 -19.65
C HIS A 175 6.52 -3.55 -20.26
N GLY A 176 7.19 -2.66 -20.98
CA GLY A 176 6.54 -1.62 -21.80
C GLY A 176 5.82 -0.52 -21.02
N LEU A 177 6.17 -0.35 -19.74
CA LEU A 177 5.70 0.74 -18.92
C LEU A 177 6.64 1.96 -19.04
N THR A 178 6.15 3.14 -18.66
CA THR A 178 6.92 4.38 -18.68
C THR A 178 7.25 4.82 -17.27
N LEU A 179 8.53 5.10 -16.97
CA LEU A 179 8.91 5.74 -15.72
C LEU A 179 8.44 7.19 -15.75
N ALA A 180 7.45 7.54 -14.92
CA ALA A 180 6.77 8.83 -14.94
C ALA A 180 7.39 9.85 -13.98
N ALA A 181 7.86 9.40 -12.81
CA ALA A 181 8.47 10.27 -11.80
C ALA A 181 9.42 9.49 -10.88
N THR A 182 10.38 10.20 -10.32
CA THR A 182 11.22 9.73 -9.21
C THR A 182 11.46 10.89 -8.26
N GLN A 183 11.15 10.70 -6.98
CA GLN A 183 11.36 11.68 -5.93
C GLN A 183 12.35 11.13 -4.91
N HIS A 184 13.36 11.92 -4.58
CA HIS A 184 14.31 11.63 -3.49
C HIS A 184 13.78 12.25 -2.21
N VAL A 185 13.58 11.44 -1.19
CA VAL A 185 13.06 11.89 0.10
C VAL A 185 14.00 11.44 1.19
N THR A 186 14.51 12.38 1.97
CA THR A 186 15.30 12.12 3.18
C THR A 186 14.50 12.64 4.37
N ILE A 187 14.37 11.81 5.40
CA ILE A 187 13.67 12.15 6.63
C ILE A 187 14.68 12.02 7.76
N ASP A 188 14.91 13.12 8.45
CA ASP A 188 15.94 13.24 9.52
C ASP A 188 17.30 12.73 9.02
N ASP A 189 17.99 11.90 9.81
CA ASP A 189 19.30 11.32 9.50
C ASP A 189 19.20 9.95 8.80
N HIS A 190 18.04 9.59 8.24
CA HIS A 190 17.86 8.31 7.56
C HIS A 190 18.37 8.36 6.11
N ASN A 191 18.75 7.20 5.59
CA ASN A 191 19.10 7.06 4.18
C ASN A 191 17.94 7.52 3.28
N PRO A 192 18.24 8.19 2.15
CA PRO A 192 17.22 8.65 1.23
C PRO A 192 16.40 7.46 0.67
N ILE A 193 15.10 7.68 0.55
CA ILE A 193 14.17 6.76 -0.10
C ILE A 193 13.79 7.36 -1.45
N LEU A 194 13.75 6.53 -2.48
CA LEU A 194 13.30 6.92 -3.81
C LEU A 194 11.87 6.48 -4.00
N ILE A 195 10.93 7.43 -4.06
CA ILE A 195 9.55 7.15 -4.44
C ILE A 195 9.50 7.21 -5.97
N MET A 196 9.27 6.06 -6.59
CA MET A 196 9.32 5.89 -8.04
C MET A 196 7.92 5.58 -8.56
N LYS A 197 7.53 6.26 -9.62
CA LYS A 197 6.23 6.07 -10.29
C LYS A 197 6.44 5.60 -11.71
N ALA A 198 5.79 4.50 -12.08
CA ALA A 198 5.65 4.06 -13.44
C ALA A 198 4.18 4.13 -13.88
N GLN A 199 3.94 4.19 -15.18
CA GLN A 199 2.60 4.30 -15.76
C GLN A 199 2.45 3.42 -17.00
N LYS A 200 1.30 2.78 -17.14
CA LYS A 200 0.88 2.10 -18.37
C LYS A 200 0.28 3.13 -19.32
N ARG A 201 0.65 3.06 -20.61
CA ARG A 201 0.10 3.98 -21.61
C ARG A 201 -1.42 3.96 -21.60
N SER A 202 -2.03 5.12 -21.83
CA SER A 202 -3.46 5.24 -22.04
C SER A 202 -3.84 4.65 -23.41
N SER A 203 -5.04 4.11 -23.54
CA SER A 203 -5.56 3.61 -24.82
C SER A 203 -5.84 4.72 -25.83
N TYR A 204 -5.66 5.97 -25.45
CA TYR A 204 -5.96 7.17 -26.27
C TYR A 204 -4.71 7.92 -26.75
N GLU A 205 -3.50 7.36 -26.51
CA GLU A 205 -2.22 7.89 -27.00
C GLU A 205 -1.68 7.07 -28.17
#